data_8993ef3a072cfada1cedb2a02a0fb523
#
_entry.id   8993ef3a072cfada1cedb2a02a0fb523
#
_cell.length_a   1.000
_cell.length_b   1.000
_cell.length_c   1.000
_cell.angle_alpha   90.00
_cell.angle_beta   90.00
_cell.angle_gamma   90.00
#
_symmetry.space_group_name_H-M   'P 1'
#
loop_
_entity.id
_entity.type
_entity.pdbx_description
1 polymer ?
#
loop_
_entity_poly.entity_id
_entity_poly.type
_entity_poly.pdbx_seq_one_letter_code
_entity_poly.pdbx_strand_id
1 'polypeptide(L)'
;ATSKITSKFYPESVNDDFDDTVVDINETNFKEKVSYGKNVLIGKNVSIGSNCSIGHNTIIEKNVSLGDNCSIGSNTIIRNTIIKNNVKILDNCVIGKHGFGFFPNNIKNLRYPHIGIVIIEDSCEIGCGSTIDRGSMSNTVIGRNTFLDNQIHIAHNVKIGENSIIAGQVGI
;
A
#
# COMPACT_ATOMS: atom_id res chain seq x y z
N ALA A 1 -27.81 2.24 -1.09
CA ALA A 1 -27.90 1.81 0.31
C ALA A 1 -26.51 1.44 0.87
N THR A 2 -25.78 0.54 0.24
CA THR A 2 -24.46 0.06 0.71
C THR A 2 -23.47 1.20 0.94
N SER A 3 -23.32 2.15 0.02
CA SER A 3 -22.40 3.29 0.13
C SER A 3 -22.67 4.14 1.39
N LYS A 4 -23.94 4.43 1.69
CA LYS A 4 -24.30 5.21 2.90
C LYS A 4 -24.01 4.46 4.19
N ILE A 5 -24.22 3.14 4.21
CA ILE A 5 -23.91 2.31 5.37
C ILE A 5 -22.40 2.25 5.56
N THR A 6 -21.65 1.93 4.52
CA THR A 6 -20.20 1.79 4.60
C THR A 6 -19.52 3.10 5.03
N SER A 7 -19.88 4.24 4.45
CA SER A 7 -19.31 5.53 4.85
C SER A 7 -19.68 5.96 6.28
N LYS A 8 -20.76 5.44 6.84
CA LYS A 8 -21.13 5.69 8.24
C LYS A 8 -20.26 4.91 9.23
N PHE A 9 -19.96 3.64 8.92
CA PHE A 9 -19.15 2.78 9.80
C PHE A 9 -17.64 2.87 9.52
N TYR A 10 -17.26 3.30 8.32
CA TYR A 10 -15.89 3.45 7.86
C TYR A 10 -15.74 4.81 7.15
N PRO A 11 -15.73 5.92 7.90
CA PRO A 11 -15.71 7.27 7.32
C PRO A 11 -14.50 7.51 6.41
N GLU A 12 -13.34 6.91 6.72
CA GLU A 12 -12.14 6.95 5.91
C GLU A 12 -12.24 6.18 4.58
N SER A 13 -13.30 5.40 4.38
CA SER A 13 -13.46 4.55 3.19
C SER A 13 -13.74 5.31 1.89
N VAL A 14 -14.01 6.59 1.97
CA VAL A 14 -14.29 7.48 0.83
C VAL A 14 -13.32 8.66 0.73
N ASN A 15 -12.39 8.79 1.68
CA ASN A 15 -11.39 9.84 1.74
C ASN A 15 -9.98 9.26 1.59
N ASP A 16 -9.10 10.03 0.97
CA ASP A 16 -7.67 9.74 0.83
C ASP A 16 -6.84 10.83 1.55
N ASP A 17 -7.37 11.29 2.68
CA ASP A 17 -6.69 12.29 3.50
C ASP A 17 -5.35 11.72 4.04
N PHE A 18 -4.42 12.62 4.33
CA PHE A 18 -3.14 12.21 4.91
C PHE A 18 -3.33 11.64 6.33
N ASP A 19 -2.44 10.74 6.71
CA ASP A 19 -2.42 10.17 8.06
C ASP A 19 -1.75 11.16 9.03
N ASP A 20 -2.53 11.75 9.92
CA ASP A 20 -2.07 12.69 10.95
C ASP A 20 -1.38 12.01 12.14
N THR A 21 -1.32 10.67 12.14
CA THR A 21 -0.66 9.90 13.21
C THR A 21 0.81 9.61 12.93
N VAL A 22 1.34 10.01 11.78
CA VAL A 22 2.73 9.74 11.42
C VAL A 22 3.70 10.57 12.27
N VAL A 23 4.77 9.92 12.70
CA VAL A 23 5.91 10.53 13.40
C VAL A 23 7.22 10.12 12.70
N ASP A 24 8.29 10.85 12.95
CA ASP A 24 9.61 10.47 12.46
C ASP A 24 10.02 9.11 13.05
N ILE A 25 10.63 8.24 12.25
CA ILE A 25 11.06 6.90 12.69
C ILE A 25 12.00 6.97 13.89
N ASN A 26 12.76 8.04 14.05
CA ASN A 26 13.63 8.28 15.20
C ASN A 26 12.87 8.42 16.53
N GLU A 27 11.57 8.71 16.47
CA GLU A 27 10.68 8.80 17.63
C GLU A 27 10.03 7.46 17.98
N THR A 28 10.31 6.42 17.21
CA THR A 28 9.76 5.07 17.38
C THR A 28 10.79 4.07 17.91
N ASN A 29 10.32 2.90 18.32
CA ASN A 29 11.20 1.76 18.71
C ASN A 29 11.77 1.02 17.49
N PHE A 30 11.48 1.44 16.28
CA PHE A 30 12.05 0.85 15.07
C PHE A 30 13.46 1.35 14.76
N LYS A 31 13.86 2.51 15.28
CA LYS A 31 15.17 3.14 15.03
C LYS A 31 16.38 2.22 15.27
N GLU A 32 16.27 1.22 16.16
CA GLU A 32 17.35 0.27 16.47
C GLU A 32 17.19 -1.08 15.75
N LYS A 33 16.08 -1.29 15.06
CA LYS A 33 15.71 -2.60 14.47
C LYS A 33 15.68 -2.60 12.95
N VAL A 34 15.62 -1.43 12.33
CA VAL A 34 15.41 -1.25 10.90
C VAL A 34 16.50 -0.34 10.35
N SER A 35 17.03 -0.68 9.18
CA SER A 35 17.89 0.24 8.43
C SER A 35 17.02 1.25 7.69
N TYR A 36 17.28 2.56 7.85
CA TYR A 36 16.42 3.58 7.22
C TYR A 36 17.19 4.81 6.75
N GLY A 37 16.61 5.47 5.76
CA GLY A 37 17.08 6.74 5.20
C GLY A 37 16.65 7.96 6.03
N LYS A 38 16.72 9.14 5.42
CA LYS A 38 16.27 10.41 6.01
C LYS A 38 14.78 10.62 5.75
N ASN A 39 14.09 11.35 6.64
CA ASN A 39 12.68 11.74 6.53
C ASN A 39 11.75 10.52 6.36
N VAL A 40 11.95 9.47 7.13
CA VAL A 40 11.06 8.31 7.15
C VAL A 40 9.98 8.55 8.21
N LEU A 41 8.71 8.49 7.79
CA LEU A 41 7.56 8.71 8.66
C LEU A 41 6.79 7.41 8.88
N ILE A 42 6.43 7.15 10.13
CA ILE A 42 5.77 5.90 10.56
C ILE A 42 4.46 6.25 11.29
N GLY A 43 3.36 5.70 10.83
CA GLY A 43 2.04 5.88 11.42
C GLY A 43 1.76 4.98 12.62
N LYS A 44 0.63 5.22 13.26
CA LYS A 44 0.19 4.45 14.44
C LYS A 44 -0.11 2.99 14.09
N ASN A 45 0.17 2.08 15.02
CA ASN A 45 -0.06 0.63 14.86
C ASN A 45 0.67 -0.02 13.68
N VAL A 46 1.74 0.57 13.17
CA VAL A 46 2.61 -0.07 12.19
C VAL A 46 3.39 -1.20 12.87
N SER A 47 3.55 -2.31 12.18
CA SER A 47 4.46 -3.40 12.58
C SER A 47 5.50 -3.61 11.47
N ILE A 48 6.76 -3.77 11.88
CA ILE A 48 7.89 -4.01 10.96
C ILE A 48 8.70 -5.18 11.51
N GLY A 49 8.87 -6.20 10.67
CA GLY A 49 9.67 -7.38 10.98
C GLY A 49 11.17 -7.11 11.01
N SER A 50 11.93 -8.18 11.15
CA SER A 50 13.39 -8.14 11.27
C SER A 50 14.07 -7.91 9.91
N ASN A 51 15.28 -7.35 9.91
CA ASN A 51 16.14 -7.16 8.73
C ASN A 51 15.47 -6.36 7.59
N CYS A 52 14.62 -5.40 7.93
CA CYS A 52 13.99 -4.53 6.95
C CYS A 52 14.85 -3.29 6.68
N SER A 53 14.69 -2.74 5.47
CA SER A 53 15.29 -1.47 5.07
C SER A 53 14.25 -0.54 4.47
N ILE A 54 14.32 0.77 4.79
CA ILE A 54 13.36 1.78 4.33
C ILE A 54 14.12 2.97 3.75
N GLY A 55 13.87 3.30 2.50
CA GLY A 55 14.51 4.39 1.78
C GLY A 55 14.11 5.78 2.28
N HIS A 56 14.77 6.80 1.72
CA HIS A 56 14.55 8.21 2.09
C HIS A 56 13.14 8.69 1.73
N ASN A 57 12.59 9.62 2.51
CA ASN A 57 11.30 10.29 2.27
C ASN A 57 10.12 9.29 2.12
N THR A 58 10.19 8.14 2.75
CA THR A 58 9.16 7.11 2.67
C THR A 58 8.18 7.27 3.83
N ILE A 59 6.90 7.09 3.55
CA ILE A 59 5.81 7.20 4.51
C ILE A 59 5.11 5.84 4.63
N ILE A 60 5.11 5.27 5.81
CA ILE A 60 4.35 4.07 6.14
C ILE A 60 3.22 4.49 7.07
N GLU A 61 2.00 4.56 6.53
CA GLU A 61 0.84 5.05 7.27
C GLU A 61 0.32 4.01 8.28
N LYS A 62 -0.62 4.45 9.09
CA LYS A 62 -1.21 3.64 10.18
C LYS A 62 -1.72 2.28 9.71
N ASN A 63 -1.63 1.30 10.60
CA ASN A 63 -2.12 -0.08 10.43
C ASN A 63 -1.46 -0.87 9.29
N VAL A 64 -0.32 -0.42 8.77
CA VAL A 64 0.48 -1.20 7.82
C VAL A 64 1.31 -2.25 8.55
N SER A 65 1.41 -3.44 7.96
CA SER A 65 2.27 -4.51 8.48
C SER A 65 3.31 -4.90 7.44
N LEU A 66 4.58 -4.88 7.83
CA LEU A 66 5.72 -5.42 7.09
C LEU A 66 6.23 -6.68 7.77
N GLY A 67 6.41 -7.75 7.00
CA GLY A 67 7.10 -8.97 7.42
C GLY A 67 8.62 -8.81 7.49
N ASP A 68 9.33 -9.92 7.60
CA ASP A 68 10.78 -9.97 7.71
C ASP A 68 11.49 -9.80 6.35
N ASN A 69 12.73 -9.29 6.38
CA ASN A 69 13.62 -9.16 5.22
C ASN A 69 13.02 -8.33 4.07
N CYS A 70 12.21 -7.32 4.37
CA CYS A 70 11.61 -6.45 3.37
C CYS A 70 12.49 -5.24 3.08
N SER A 71 12.48 -4.81 1.81
CA SER A 71 13.16 -3.60 1.36
C SER A 71 12.16 -2.66 0.71
N ILE A 72 12.04 -1.43 1.25
CA ILE A 72 11.15 -0.39 0.74
C ILE A 72 12.00 0.73 0.19
N GLY A 73 11.79 1.08 -1.06
CA GLY A 73 12.50 2.14 -1.77
C GLY A 73 12.16 3.54 -1.27
N SER A 74 12.88 4.52 -1.79
CA SER A 74 12.71 5.95 -1.44
C SER A 74 11.44 6.55 -2.06
N ASN A 75 10.91 7.61 -1.45
CA ASN A 75 9.73 8.34 -1.90
C ASN A 75 8.49 7.46 -2.07
N THR A 76 8.38 6.39 -1.33
CA THR A 76 7.28 5.42 -1.40
C THR A 76 6.25 5.71 -0.31
N ILE A 77 4.96 5.58 -0.64
CA ILE A 77 3.87 5.75 0.31
C ILE A 77 3.10 4.43 0.41
N ILE A 78 3.01 3.89 1.62
CA ILE A 78 2.30 2.64 1.89
C ILE A 78 1.19 2.89 2.90
N ARG A 79 -0.03 2.50 2.54
CA ARG A 79 -1.22 2.58 3.39
C ARG A 79 -2.12 1.36 3.21
N ASN A 80 -2.93 1.03 4.19
CA ASN A 80 -3.93 -0.05 4.08
C ASN A 80 -3.36 -1.36 3.49
N THR A 81 -2.16 -1.77 3.91
CA THR A 81 -1.43 -2.86 3.25
C THR A 81 -0.82 -3.82 4.26
N ILE A 82 -0.90 -5.11 3.94
CA ILE A 82 -0.11 -6.17 4.58
C ILE A 82 0.93 -6.64 3.58
N ILE A 83 2.19 -6.53 3.93
CA ILE A 83 3.34 -7.00 3.17
C ILE A 83 3.94 -8.18 3.92
N LYS A 84 4.07 -9.32 3.26
CA LYS A 84 4.65 -10.53 3.82
C LYS A 84 6.17 -10.48 3.79
N ASN A 85 6.85 -11.63 3.88
CA ASN A 85 8.29 -11.69 4.01
C ASN A 85 9.05 -11.61 2.67
N ASN A 86 10.29 -11.17 2.71
CA ASN A 86 11.20 -11.13 1.56
C ASN A 86 10.67 -10.30 0.38
N VAL A 87 9.87 -9.28 0.66
CA VAL A 87 9.29 -8.42 -0.37
C VAL A 87 10.20 -7.22 -0.64
N LYS A 88 10.35 -6.89 -1.91
CA LYS A 88 11.10 -5.73 -2.36
C LYS A 88 10.18 -4.78 -3.11
N ILE A 89 10.08 -3.55 -2.64
CA ILE A 89 9.35 -2.46 -3.28
C ILE A 89 10.38 -1.40 -3.67
N LEU A 90 10.45 -1.07 -4.95
CA LEU A 90 11.38 -0.08 -5.46
C LEU A 90 10.85 1.35 -5.24
N ASP A 91 11.61 2.34 -5.74
CA ASP A 91 11.36 3.75 -5.46
C ASP A 91 10.06 4.30 -6.08
N ASN A 92 9.51 5.35 -5.49
CA ASN A 92 8.38 6.13 -5.99
C ASN A 92 7.07 5.35 -6.13
N CYS A 93 6.85 4.30 -5.37
CA CYS A 93 5.61 3.52 -5.39
C CYS A 93 4.53 4.14 -4.49
N VAL A 94 3.25 3.99 -4.90
CA VAL A 94 2.09 4.34 -4.06
C VAL A 94 1.19 3.13 -3.92
N ILE A 95 1.10 2.60 -2.70
CA ILE A 95 0.41 1.34 -2.43
C ILE A 95 -0.71 1.55 -1.41
N GLY A 96 -1.89 1.00 -1.71
CA GLY A 96 -3.01 0.95 -0.79
C GLY A 96 -3.88 2.22 -0.76
N LYS A 97 -3.74 3.13 -1.74
CA LYS A 97 -4.67 4.25 -1.90
C LYS A 97 -6.03 3.79 -2.43
N HIS A 98 -7.03 4.66 -2.35
CA HIS A 98 -8.35 4.39 -2.94
C HIS A 98 -8.26 4.22 -4.46
N GLY A 99 -8.96 3.20 -4.96
CA GLY A 99 -9.08 2.94 -6.38
C GLY A 99 -10.03 3.90 -7.10
N PHE A 100 -10.10 3.78 -8.41
CA PHE A 100 -10.95 4.59 -9.28
C PHE A 100 -12.38 4.02 -9.31
N GLY A 101 -13.05 4.02 -8.16
CA GLY A 101 -14.43 3.57 -8.00
C GLY A 101 -15.38 4.72 -7.65
N PHE A 102 -16.45 4.89 -8.43
CA PHE A 102 -17.46 5.91 -8.17
C PHE A 102 -18.82 5.55 -8.80
N PHE A 103 -19.89 6.18 -8.31
CA PHE A 103 -21.20 6.16 -8.90
C PHE A 103 -21.38 7.41 -9.76
N PRO A 104 -21.52 7.28 -11.09
CA PRO A 104 -21.79 8.42 -11.95
C PRO A 104 -23.11 9.11 -11.56
N ASN A 105 -23.11 10.43 -11.54
CA ASN A 105 -24.31 11.22 -11.27
C ASN A 105 -24.23 12.56 -12.02
N ASN A 106 -25.36 13.04 -12.50
CA ASN A 106 -25.44 14.26 -13.31
C ASN A 106 -25.03 15.55 -12.55
N ILE A 107 -25.11 15.53 -11.21
CA ILE A 107 -24.75 16.68 -10.37
C ILE A 107 -23.34 16.54 -9.81
N LYS A 108 -23.00 15.34 -9.28
CA LYS A 108 -21.72 15.06 -8.64
C LYS A 108 -21.47 13.57 -8.60
N ASN A 109 -20.32 13.14 -9.11
CA ASN A 109 -19.88 11.75 -8.95
C ASN A 109 -19.64 11.45 -7.46
N LEU A 110 -20.14 10.33 -6.99
CA LEU A 110 -20.00 9.88 -5.62
C LEU A 110 -18.94 8.77 -5.56
N ARG A 111 -17.91 8.95 -4.73
CA ARG A 111 -16.90 7.91 -4.50
C ARG A 111 -17.54 6.64 -4.00
N TYR A 112 -17.10 5.51 -4.55
CA TYR A 112 -17.39 4.18 -4.01
C TYR A 112 -16.47 3.93 -2.81
N PRO A 113 -17.00 3.48 -1.66
CA PRO A 113 -16.18 3.23 -0.48
C PRO A 113 -15.24 2.05 -0.70
N HIS A 114 -13.98 2.20 -0.27
CA HIS A 114 -12.96 1.17 -0.30
C HIS A 114 -12.58 0.80 1.14
N ILE A 115 -12.93 -0.42 1.56
CA ILE A 115 -12.65 -0.95 2.91
C ILE A 115 -11.70 -2.15 2.89
N GLY A 116 -11.48 -2.76 1.72
CA GLY A 116 -10.46 -3.78 1.52
C GLY A 116 -9.06 -3.21 1.66
N ILE A 117 -8.06 -4.06 1.65
CA ILE A 117 -6.65 -3.71 1.76
C ILE A 117 -5.87 -4.26 0.55
N VAL A 118 -4.58 -3.93 0.49
CA VAL A 118 -3.62 -4.63 -0.37
C VAL A 118 -2.95 -5.74 0.45
N ILE A 119 -2.77 -6.90 -0.16
CA ILE A 119 -1.94 -7.98 0.38
C ILE A 119 -0.86 -8.29 -0.64
N ILE A 120 0.40 -8.15 -0.24
CA ILE A 120 1.57 -8.54 -1.03
C ILE A 120 2.17 -9.75 -0.35
N GLU A 121 2.10 -10.89 -1.03
CA GLU A 121 2.59 -12.17 -0.52
C GLU A 121 4.12 -12.25 -0.58
N ASP A 122 4.67 -13.35 -0.04
CA ASP A 122 6.12 -13.54 0.10
C ASP A 122 6.89 -13.44 -1.23
N SER A 123 8.10 -12.93 -1.16
CA SER A 123 9.09 -12.93 -2.25
C SER A 123 8.65 -12.17 -3.51
N CYS A 124 7.78 -11.18 -3.38
CA CYS A 124 7.40 -10.30 -4.48
C CYS A 124 8.41 -9.17 -4.69
N GLU A 125 8.56 -8.75 -5.94
CA GLU A 125 9.27 -7.51 -6.31
C GLU A 125 8.31 -6.56 -7.05
N ILE A 126 8.26 -5.30 -6.59
CA ILE A 126 7.42 -4.24 -7.18
C ILE A 126 8.33 -3.17 -7.73
N GLY A 127 8.29 -2.97 -9.05
CA GLY A 127 9.12 -2.01 -9.78
C GLY A 127 8.77 -0.55 -9.50
N CYS A 128 9.71 0.33 -9.84
CA CYS A 128 9.63 1.76 -9.56
C CYS A 128 8.38 2.43 -10.14
N GLY A 129 7.81 3.37 -9.41
CA GLY A 129 6.69 4.18 -9.87
C GLY A 129 5.38 3.43 -10.02
N SER A 130 5.29 2.22 -9.50
CA SER A 130 4.07 1.41 -9.56
C SER A 130 3.02 1.88 -8.56
N THR A 131 1.74 1.73 -8.94
CA THR A 131 0.59 2.06 -8.10
C THR A 131 -0.30 0.84 -7.90
N ILE A 132 -0.64 0.54 -6.65
CA ILE A 132 -1.50 -0.60 -6.30
C ILE A 132 -2.65 -0.08 -5.44
N ASP A 133 -3.86 -0.13 -5.96
CA ASP A 133 -5.05 0.35 -5.26
C ASP A 133 -5.54 -0.67 -4.23
N ARG A 134 -6.01 -0.18 -3.07
CA ARG A 134 -6.70 -1.03 -2.09
C ARG A 134 -8.00 -1.59 -2.66
N GLY A 135 -8.42 -2.73 -2.17
CA GLY A 135 -9.69 -3.30 -2.55
C GLY A 135 -10.89 -2.47 -2.09
N SER A 136 -12.00 -2.57 -2.81
CA SER A 136 -13.25 -1.96 -2.39
C SER A 136 -13.93 -2.81 -1.30
N MET A 137 -14.69 -3.85 -1.66
CA MET A 137 -15.33 -4.76 -0.70
C MET A 137 -14.53 -6.07 -0.50
N SER A 138 -13.51 -6.31 -1.31
CA SER A 138 -12.55 -7.41 -1.18
C SER A 138 -11.13 -6.87 -1.29
N ASN A 139 -10.12 -7.68 -1.00
CA ASN A 139 -8.73 -7.24 -1.05
C ASN A 139 -8.16 -7.28 -2.48
N THR A 140 -7.23 -6.38 -2.77
CA THR A 140 -6.28 -6.52 -3.89
C THR A 140 -5.14 -7.42 -3.42
N VAL A 141 -4.76 -8.40 -4.22
CA VAL A 141 -3.77 -9.42 -3.81
C VAL A 141 -2.69 -9.58 -4.89
N ILE A 142 -1.44 -9.49 -4.48
CA ILE A 142 -0.28 -9.85 -5.29
C ILE A 142 0.24 -11.19 -4.77
N GLY A 143 0.10 -12.24 -5.57
CA GLY A 143 0.47 -13.60 -5.21
C GLY A 143 1.97 -13.78 -5.05
N ARG A 144 2.35 -14.80 -4.30
CA ARG A 144 3.74 -15.11 -3.95
C ARG A 144 4.67 -15.18 -5.17
N ASN A 145 5.91 -14.70 -5.01
CA ASN A 145 6.95 -14.75 -6.05
C ASN A 145 6.54 -14.05 -7.35
N THR A 146 5.74 -12.98 -7.25
CA THR A 146 5.33 -12.15 -8.40
C THR A 146 6.31 -11.00 -8.59
N PHE A 147 6.70 -10.77 -9.84
CA PHE A 147 7.58 -9.69 -10.25
C PHE A 147 6.81 -8.72 -11.14
N LEU A 148 6.64 -7.50 -10.66
CA LEU A 148 6.08 -6.38 -11.41
C LEU A 148 7.22 -5.45 -11.81
N ASP A 149 7.39 -5.21 -13.11
CA ASP A 149 8.34 -4.24 -13.63
C ASP A 149 7.87 -2.79 -13.33
N ASN A 150 8.53 -1.80 -13.85
CA ASN A 150 8.30 -0.39 -13.51
C ASN A 150 6.96 0.14 -14.06
N GLN A 151 6.37 1.10 -13.32
CA GLN A 151 5.17 1.84 -13.73
C GLN A 151 3.94 0.93 -13.98
N ILE A 152 3.79 -0.11 -13.18
CA ILE A 152 2.59 -0.96 -13.22
C ILE A 152 1.46 -0.30 -12.44
N HIS A 153 0.25 -0.35 -12.98
CA HIS A 153 -0.96 0.02 -12.26
C HIS A 153 -1.82 -1.21 -11.98
N ILE A 154 -2.01 -1.53 -10.71
CA ILE A 154 -2.94 -2.59 -10.26
C ILE A 154 -4.18 -1.92 -9.66
N ALA A 155 -5.31 -2.07 -10.33
CA ALA A 155 -6.57 -1.51 -9.86
C ALA A 155 -7.15 -2.28 -8.65
N HIS A 156 -8.17 -1.71 -8.03
CA HIS A 156 -8.82 -2.29 -6.86
C HIS A 156 -9.44 -3.67 -7.14
N ASN A 157 -9.39 -4.58 -6.16
CA ASN A 157 -9.91 -5.95 -6.20
C ASN A 157 -9.21 -6.91 -7.17
N VAL A 158 -8.15 -6.49 -7.85
CA VAL A 158 -7.35 -7.38 -8.72
C VAL A 158 -6.66 -8.44 -7.86
N LYS A 159 -6.57 -9.63 -8.39
CA LYS A 159 -5.82 -10.75 -7.80
C LYS A 159 -4.82 -11.27 -8.83
N ILE A 160 -3.55 -10.99 -8.60
CA ILE A 160 -2.44 -11.54 -9.38
C ILE A 160 -2.07 -12.91 -8.79
N GLY A 161 -1.96 -13.92 -9.65
CA GLY A 161 -1.55 -15.27 -9.24
C GLY A 161 -0.09 -15.36 -8.82
N GLU A 162 0.28 -16.47 -8.19
CA GLU A 162 1.67 -16.75 -7.83
C GLU A 162 2.57 -16.87 -9.06
N ASN A 163 3.86 -16.55 -8.89
CA ASN A 163 4.90 -16.67 -9.93
C ASN A 163 4.60 -15.89 -11.21
N SER A 164 3.79 -14.85 -11.13
CA SER A 164 3.48 -13.98 -12.27
C SER A 164 4.63 -13.01 -12.56
N ILE A 165 4.85 -12.71 -13.83
CA ILE A 165 5.81 -11.72 -14.30
C ILE A 165 5.07 -10.74 -15.22
N ILE A 166 5.10 -9.45 -14.88
CA ILE A 166 4.36 -8.41 -15.62
C ILE A 166 5.36 -7.33 -16.05
N ALA A 167 5.48 -7.14 -17.38
CA ALA A 167 6.36 -6.15 -17.97
C ALA A 167 5.86 -4.71 -17.72
N GLY A 168 6.75 -3.74 -17.89
CA GLY A 168 6.51 -2.35 -17.54
C GLY A 168 5.34 -1.68 -18.25
N GLN A 169 4.74 -0.67 -17.60
CA GLN A 169 3.65 0.16 -18.12
C GLN A 169 2.34 -0.61 -18.40
N VAL A 170 2.12 -1.73 -17.75
CA VAL A 170 0.86 -2.48 -17.83
C VAL A 170 -0.12 -2.00 -16.76
N GLY A 171 -1.39 -1.85 -17.15
CA GLY A 171 -2.52 -1.63 -16.24
C GLY A 171 -3.43 -2.86 -16.18
N ILE A 172 -3.82 -3.26 -14.99
CA ILE A 172 -4.71 -4.41 -14.72
C ILE A 172 -5.85 -3.97 -13.82
#